data_4054bfa845301c22199276b825e61c4a
#
_entry.id   4054bfa845301c22199276b825e61c4a
#
_cell.length_a   1.000
_cell.length_b   1.000
_cell.length_c   1.000
_cell.angle_alpha   90.00
_cell.angle_beta   90.00
_cell.angle_gamma   90.00
#
_symmetry.space_group_name_H-M   'P 1'
#
loop_
_entity.id
_entity.type
_entity.pdbx_description
1 polymer ?
#
loop_
_entity_poly.entity_id
_entity_poly.type
_entity_poly.pdbx_seq_one_letter_code
_entity_poly.pdbx_strand_id
1 'polypeptide(L)'
;MERTVFRENLDEMEQLMRPRVIRRHSAAGVRIMDPGSVYIDPRVTIGTGTVILPGTILRGESRIGCGCTIGPNALVDCCTVGDGVVINASQTYESTIGAGADVGPYAHIRPNCTVGEKCHVGAFVQLKNCVLGAGTKMSHLTYVGDADVGERVNFGCGTITSNYDGFKKHRTVIEDDVFVGCNTNLVPPVTVGRGAYIAAGTTVTKDVPPDALTVGRVRQENKEGWAARRRKMHQK
;
A
#
# COMPACT_ATOMS: atom_id res chain seq x y z
N MET A 1 -19.51 7.11 -38.66
CA MET A 1 -19.16 5.84 -39.32
C MET A 1 -17.71 5.42 -39.01
N GLU A 2 -16.68 6.24 -39.27
CA GLU A 2 -15.27 5.89 -38.97
C GLU A 2 -14.95 5.52 -37.52
N ARG A 3 -15.53 6.21 -36.53
CA ARG A 3 -15.32 5.88 -35.10
C ARG A 3 -15.88 4.50 -34.68
N THR A 4 -16.95 4.04 -35.34
CA THR A 4 -17.55 2.75 -35.05
C THR A 4 -16.70 1.61 -35.61
N VAL A 5 -16.26 1.74 -36.85
CA VAL A 5 -15.38 0.76 -37.52
C VAL A 5 -14.03 0.62 -36.78
N PHE A 6 -13.47 1.72 -36.30
CA PHE A 6 -12.23 1.69 -35.50
C PHE A 6 -12.40 0.95 -34.16
N ARG A 7 -13.53 1.11 -33.48
CA ARG A 7 -13.83 0.37 -32.24
C ARG A 7 -14.00 -1.12 -32.48
N GLU A 8 -14.77 -1.51 -33.50
CA GLU A 8 -14.97 -2.91 -33.88
C GLU A 8 -13.64 -3.61 -34.17
N ASN A 9 -12.72 -2.95 -34.88
CA ASN A 9 -11.38 -3.48 -35.15
C ASN A 9 -10.53 -3.64 -33.87
N LEU A 10 -10.65 -2.74 -32.89
CA LEU A 10 -9.92 -2.84 -31.63
C LEU A 10 -10.45 -4.00 -30.77
N ASP A 11 -11.76 -4.17 -30.68
CA ASP A 11 -12.39 -5.24 -29.91
C ASP A 11 -12.03 -6.62 -30.50
N GLU A 12 -12.03 -6.75 -31.83
CA GLU A 12 -11.58 -7.96 -32.52
C GLU A 12 -10.10 -8.24 -32.27
N MET A 13 -9.23 -7.24 -32.34
CA MET A 13 -7.81 -7.39 -32.04
C MET A 13 -7.59 -7.83 -30.59
N GLU A 14 -8.31 -7.25 -29.64
CA GLU A 14 -8.22 -7.62 -28.23
C GLU A 14 -8.66 -9.08 -28.01
N GLN A 15 -9.76 -9.50 -28.60
CA GLN A 15 -10.24 -10.88 -28.56
C GLN A 15 -9.22 -11.88 -29.13
N LEU A 16 -8.49 -11.51 -30.18
CA LEU A 16 -7.44 -12.35 -30.76
C LEU A 16 -6.15 -12.37 -29.93
N MET A 17 -5.77 -11.22 -29.34
CA MET A 17 -4.51 -11.07 -28.61
C MET A 17 -4.57 -11.70 -27.21
N ARG A 18 -5.67 -11.52 -26.48
CA ARG A 18 -5.82 -11.99 -25.09
C ARG A 18 -5.52 -13.49 -24.93
N PRO A 19 -6.08 -14.42 -25.73
CA PRO A 19 -5.75 -15.83 -25.61
C PRO A 19 -4.29 -16.16 -25.93
N ARG A 20 -3.65 -15.38 -26.81
CA ARG A 20 -2.23 -15.55 -27.15
C ARG A 20 -1.33 -15.16 -25.97
N VAL A 21 -1.61 -14.04 -25.33
CA VAL A 21 -0.88 -13.56 -24.14
C VAL A 21 -1.02 -14.57 -23.00
N ILE A 22 -2.22 -15.02 -22.72
CA ILE A 22 -2.50 -16.05 -21.70
C ILE A 22 -1.69 -17.31 -21.97
N ARG A 23 -1.75 -17.86 -23.19
CA ARG A 23 -1.00 -19.07 -23.58
C ARG A 23 0.52 -18.88 -23.44
N ARG A 24 1.05 -17.72 -23.84
CA ARG A 24 2.47 -17.41 -23.70
C ARG A 24 2.93 -17.51 -22.26
N HIS A 25 2.21 -16.88 -21.30
CA HIS A 25 2.56 -16.92 -19.90
C HIS A 25 2.36 -18.31 -19.29
N SER A 26 1.29 -19.02 -19.64
CA SER A 26 1.07 -20.39 -19.17
C SER A 26 2.18 -21.33 -19.65
N ALA A 27 2.63 -21.20 -20.90
CA ALA A 27 3.76 -21.98 -21.43
C ALA A 27 5.10 -21.63 -20.75
N ALA A 28 5.23 -20.42 -20.19
CA ALA A 28 6.38 -19.97 -19.42
C ALA A 28 6.30 -20.36 -17.92
N GLY A 29 5.34 -21.21 -17.52
CA GLY A 29 5.22 -21.70 -16.14
C GLY A 29 4.44 -20.81 -15.20
N VAL A 30 3.62 -19.89 -15.72
CA VAL A 30 2.68 -19.08 -14.92
C VAL A 30 1.34 -19.78 -14.82
N ARG A 31 0.81 -19.92 -13.62
CA ARG A 31 -0.53 -20.46 -13.39
C ARG A 31 -1.56 -19.33 -13.44
N ILE A 32 -2.44 -19.33 -14.43
CA ILE A 32 -3.53 -18.36 -14.56
C ILE A 32 -4.85 -19.06 -14.23
N MET A 33 -5.45 -18.68 -13.08
CA MET A 33 -6.75 -19.19 -12.67
C MET A 33 -7.85 -18.36 -13.33
N ASP A 34 -8.81 -19.03 -13.95
CA ASP A 34 -9.90 -18.41 -14.70
C ASP A 34 -9.39 -17.39 -15.75
N PRO A 35 -8.78 -17.85 -16.85
CA PRO A 35 -8.24 -16.98 -17.90
C PRO A 35 -9.28 -16.02 -18.51
N GLY A 36 -10.56 -16.35 -18.39
CA GLY A 36 -11.68 -15.53 -18.86
C GLY A 36 -11.87 -14.23 -18.07
N SER A 37 -11.48 -14.18 -16.80
CA SER A 37 -11.61 -13.00 -15.94
C SER A 37 -10.31 -12.21 -15.79
N VAL A 38 -9.17 -12.73 -16.29
CA VAL A 38 -7.85 -12.09 -16.15
C VAL A 38 -7.51 -11.27 -17.40
N TYR A 39 -7.01 -10.04 -17.22
CA TYR A 39 -6.48 -9.21 -18.29
C TYR A 39 -4.97 -8.98 -18.10
N ILE A 40 -4.19 -9.27 -19.15
CA ILE A 40 -2.73 -9.07 -19.17
C ILE A 40 -2.35 -8.32 -20.45
N ASP A 41 -1.79 -7.10 -20.30
CA ASP A 41 -1.23 -6.34 -21.43
C ASP A 41 -0.11 -7.15 -22.10
N PRO A 42 0.01 -7.15 -23.43
CA PRO A 42 1.06 -7.87 -24.15
C PRO A 42 2.50 -7.54 -23.74
N ARG A 43 2.76 -6.35 -23.15
CA ARG A 43 4.08 -5.90 -22.70
C ARG A 43 4.45 -6.39 -21.30
N VAL A 44 3.49 -6.90 -20.55
CA VAL A 44 3.73 -7.45 -19.20
C VAL A 44 4.64 -8.68 -19.28
N THR A 45 5.57 -8.76 -18.33
CA THR A 45 6.40 -9.96 -18.11
C THR A 45 6.09 -10.57 -16.76
N ILE A 46 6.06 -11.91 -16.68
CA ILE A 46 5.73 -12.63 -15.44
C ILE A 46 6.71 -13.79 -15.28
N GLY A 47 7.34 -13.87 -14.11
CA GLY A 47 8.26 -14.95 -13.74
C GLY A 47 7.57 -16.27 -13.49
N THR A 48 8.32 -17.35 -13.66
CA THR A 48 7.83 -18.73 -13.49
C THR A 48 7.34 -18.99 -12.05
N GLY A 49 6.39 -19.92 -11.91
CA GLY A 49 5.81 -20.27 -10.61
C GLY A 49 4.83 -19.25 -10.04
N THR A 50 4.65 -18.10 -10.71
CA THR A 50 3.67 -17.08 -10.30
C THR A 50 2.24 -17.55 -10.58
N VAL A 51 1.34 -17.24 -9.65
CA VAL A 51 -0.10 -17.53 -9.74
C VAL A 51 -0.88 -16.24 -9.91
N ILE A 52 -1.69 -16.16 -10.97
CA ILE A 52 -2.61 -15.05 -11.23
C ILE A 52 -4.02 -15.51 -10.93
N LEU A 53 -4.66 -14.84 -9.97
CA LEU A 53 -6.00 -15.15 -9.49
C LEU A 53 -7.09 -14.40 -10.28
N PRO A 54 -8.35 -14.83 -10.20
CA PRO A 54 -9.46 -14.25 -10.96
C PRO A 54 -9.62 -12.74 -10.78
N GLY A 55 -10.09 -12.05 -11.82
CA GLY A 55 -10.35 -10.62 -11.80
C GLY A 55 -9.10 -9.73 -11.79
N THR A 56 -7.91 -10.31 -11.94
CA THR A 56 -6.64 -9.57 -11.94
C THR A 56 -6.42 -8.87 -13.28
N ILE A 57 -5.95 -7.62 -13.20
CA ILE A 57 -5.59 -6.78 -14.34
C ILE A 57 -4.11 -6.38 -14.23
N LEU A 58 -3.30 -6.80 -15.20
CA LEU A 58 -1.89 -6.43 -15.32
C LEU A 58 -1.71 -5.54 -16.55
N ARG A 59 -1.22 -4.31 -16.37
CA ARG A 59 -1.17 -3.30 -17.44
C ARG A 59 0.22 -2.70 -17.61
N GLY A 60 0.35 -2.01 -18.74
CA GLY A 60 1.54 -1.26 -19.09
C GLY A 60 2.76 -2.16 -19.27
N GLU A 61 3.90 -1.70 -18.82
CA GLU A 61 5.17 -2.46 -18.85
C GLU A 61 5.47 -3.11 -17.49
N SER A 62 4.42 -3.59 -16.81
CA SER A 62 4.60 -4.24 -15.52
C SER A 62 5.47 -5.49 -15.61
N ARG A 63 6.39 -5.64 -14.65
CA ARG A 63 7.30 -6.76 -14.52
C ARG A 63 7.04 -7.47 -13.21
N ILE A 64 6.55 -8.68 -13.27
CA ILE A 64 6.23 -9.50 -12.10
C ILE A 64 7.31 -10.57 -11.95
N GLY A 65 7.87 -10.70 -10.77
CA GLY A 65 8.88 -11.70 -10.43
C GLY A 65 8.36 -13.14 -10.40
N CYS A 66 9.23 -14.04 -9.95
CA CYS A 66 8.93 -15.47 -9.82
C CYS A 66 8.17 -15.77 -8.52
N GLY A 67 7.33 -16.81 -8.53
CA GLY A 67 6.68 -17.32 -7.29
C GLY A 67 5.72 -16.37 -6.63
N CYS A 68 5.22 -15.34 -7.34
CA CYS A 68 4.26 -14.38 -6.81
C CYS A 68 2.84 -14.93 -6.75
N THR A 69 1.98 -14.31 -5.94
CA THR A 69 0.53 -14.52 -5.97
C THR A 69 -0.16 -13.17 -6.18
N ILE A 70 -0.78 -12.98 -7.35
CA ILE A 70 -1.40 -11.71 -7.72
C ILE A 70 -2.91 -11.88 -7.89
N GLY A 71 -3.66 -11.11 -7.13
CA GLY A 71 -5.12 -11.17 -7.08
C GLY A 71 -5.64 -11.84 -5.80
N PRO A 72 -6.97 -12.16 -5.74
CA PRO A 72 -7.97 -11.83 -6.75
C PRO A 72 -8.23 -10.32 -6.85
N ASN A 73 -8.81 -9.87 -7.98
CA ASN A 73 -9.22 -8.47 -8.17
C ASN A 73 -8.10 -7.43 -7.92
N ALA A 74 -6.86 -7.78 -8.24
CA ALA A 74 -5.73 -6.87 -8.17
C ALA A 74 -5.56 -6.10 -9.48
N LEU A 75 -5.18 -4.83 -9.38
CA LEU A 75 -4.73 -4.02 -10.51
C LEU A 75 -3.26 -3.64 -10.30
N VAL A 76 -2.42 -4.01 -11.27
CA VAL A 76 -0.99 -3.67 -11.30
C VAL A 76 -0.69 -2.96 -12.61
N ASP A 77 -0.32 -1.68 -12.54
CA ASP A 77 -0.10 -0.83 -13.72
C ASP A 77 1.30 -0.20 -13.69
N CYS A 78 2.13 -0.49 -14.68
CA CYS A 78 3.49 0.02 -14.81
C CYS A 78 4.38 -0.19 -13.57
N CYS A 79 4.26 -1.34 -12.91
CA CYS A 79 5.00 -1.66 -11.69
C CYS A 79 6.12 -2.67 -11.93
N THR A 80 7.17 -2.58 -11.08
CA THR A 80 8.17 -3.63 -10.93
C THR A 80 7.92 -4.37 -9.62
N VAL A 81 7.63 -5.66 -9.69
CA VAL A 81 7.29 -6.52 -8.56
C VAL A 81 8.35 -7.61 -8.43
N GLY A 82 8.99 -7.67 -7.28
CA GLY A 82 10.02 -8.67 -6.96
C GLY A 82 9.48 -10.08 -6.79
N ASP A 83 10.36 -11.02 -6.51
CA ASP A 83 10.01 -12.44 -6.35
C ASP A 83 9.21 -12.69 -5.06
N GLY A 84 8.31 -13.65 -5.09
CA GLY A 84 7.56 -14.10 -3.91
C GLY A 84 6.59 -13.08 -3.33
N VAL A 85 6.26 -12.02 -4.07
CA VAL A 85 5.32 -10.98 -3.63
C VAL A 85 3.88 -11.49 -3.66
N VAL A 86 3.10 -11.07 -2.66
CA VAL A 86 1.64 -11.25 -2.64
C VAL A 86 0.96 -9.90 -2.83
N ILE A 87 0.07 -9.76 -3.84
CA ILE A 87 -0.79 -8.59 -4.01
C ILE A 87 -2.24 -9.06 -4.02
N ASN A 88 -2.95 -8.79 -2.94
CA ASN A 88 -4.33 -9.25 -2.74
C ASN A 88 -5.32 -8.09 -2.87
N ALA A 89 -6.27 -8.17 -3.80
CA ALA A 89 -7.41 -7.24 -3.98
C ALA A 89 -7.02 -5.75 -3.83
N SER A 90 -5.89 -5.37 -4.40
CA SER A 90 -5.26 -4.05 -4.22
C SER A 90 -4.91 -3.39 -5.55
N GLN A 91 -4.69 -2.09 -5.53
CA GLN A 91 -4.32 -1.32 -6.70
C GLN A 91 -2.91 -0.74 -6.54
N THR A 92 -2.04 -0.99 -7.52
CA THR A 92 -0.66 -0.51 -7.53
C THR A 92 -0.32 0.15 -8.86
N TYR A 93 0.28 1.33 -8.80
CA TYR A 93 0.58 2.15 -9.96
C TYR A 93 2.03 2.65 -9.93
N GLU A 94 2.75 2.57 -11.07
CA GLU A 94 4.05 3.19 -11.33
C GLU A 94 5.00 3.14 -10.12
N SER A 95 5.17 1.95 -9.55
CA SER A 95 5.88 1.75 -8.29
C SER A 95 6.70 0.46 -8.29
N THR A 96 7.63 0.36 -7.35
CA THR A 96 8.43 -0.84 -7.12
C THR A 96 8.01 -1.53 -5.84
N ILE A 97 7.77 -2.84 -5.89
CA ILE A 97 7.44 -3.70 -4.76
C ILE A 97 8.57 -4.71 -4.58
N GLY A 98 9.27 -4.64 -3.48
CA GLY A 98 10.42 -5.51 -3.15
C GLY A 98 10.03 -6.96 -2.90
N ALA A 99 11.00 -7.85 -3.03
CA ALA A 99 10.80 -9.28 -2.91
C ALA A 99 10.19 -9.68 -1.54
N GLY A 100 9.28 -10.65 -1.56
CA GLY A 100 8.61 -11.15 -0.36
C GLY A 100 7.70 -10.16 0.35
N ALA A 101 7.40 -9.00 -0.25
CA ALA A 101 6.43 -8.07 0.31
C ALA A 101 5.00 -8.61 0.17
N ASP A 102 4.13 -8.18 1.09
CA ASP A 102 2.71 -8.54 1.13
C ASP A 102 1.86 -7.27 1.11
N VAL A 103 0.96 -7.17 0.12
CA VAL A 103 0.14 -5.98 -0.16
C VAL A 103 -1.33 -6.33 -0.16
N GLY A 104 -2.09 -5.69 0.70
CA GLY A 104 -3.54 -5.81 0.73
C GLY A 104 -4.10 -6.58 1.93
N PRO A 105 -5.40 -6.88 1.89
CA PRO A 105 -6.34 -6.47 0.83
C PRO A 105 -6.69 -4.98 0.88
N TYR A 106 -7.19 -4.45 -0.25
CA TYR A 106 -7.69 -3.06 -0.38
C TYR A 106 -6.64 -1.98 -0.09
N ALA A 107 -5.37 -2.26 -0.36
CA ALA A 107 -4.32 -1.26 -0.34
C ALA A 107 -4.31 -0.46 -1.67
N HIS A 108 -3.89 0.81 -1.59
CA HIS A 108 -3.72 1.66 -2.75
C HIS A 108 -2.31 2.25 -2.79
N ILE A 109 -1.45 1.67 -3.62
CA ILE A 109 -0.09 2.17 -3.85
C ILE A 109 -0.13 3.07 -5.08
N ARG A 110 0.02 4.37 -4.84
CA ARG A 110 0.02 5.42 -5.87
C ARG A 110 1.41 5.58 -6.47
N PRO A 111 1.54 6.31 -7.60
CA PRO A 111 2.82 6.48 -8.27
C PRO A 111 3.96 6.98 -7.38
N ASN A 112 5.20 6.63 -7.78
CA ASN A 112 6.45 7.00 -7.14
C ASN A 112 6.62 6.42 -5.73
N CYS A 113 6.13 5.18 -5.51
CA CYS A 113 6.42 4.46 -4.28
C CYS A 113 7.48 3.38 -4.49
N THR A 114 8.35 3.22 -3.50
CA THR A 114 9.23 2.06 -3.36
C THR A 114 8.89 1.36 -2.06
N VAL A 115 8.35 0.16 -2.17
CA VAL A 115 8.09 -0.74 -1.03
C VAL A 115 9.26 -1.71 -0.93
N GLY A 116 9.97 -1.68 0.18
CA GLY A 116 11.13 -2.53 0.43
C GLY A 116 10.80 -4.02 0.55
N GLU A 117 11.84 -4.83 0.60
CA GLU A 117 11.70 -6.28 0.76
C GLU A 117 10.97 -6.64 2.06
N LYS A 118 10.14 -7.68 2.01
CA LYS A 118 9.43 -8.22 3.18
C LYS A 118 8.59 -7.19 3.94
N CYS A 119 8.23 -6.08 3.30
CA CYS A 119 7.27 -5.13 3.85
C CYS A 119 5.86 -5.74 3.92
N HIS A 120 5.09 -5.32 4.92
CA HIS A 120 3.67 -5.64 5.01
C HIS A 120 2.84 -4.36 4.88
N VAL A 121 2.10 -4.23 3.78
CA VAL A 121 1.20 -3.11 3.48
C VAL A 121 -0.23 -3.63 3.52
N GLY A 122 -0.85 -3.59 4.68
CA GLY A 122 -2.12 -4.26 4.96
C GLY A 122 -3.36 -3.50 4.50
N ALA A 123 -4.49 -3.83 5.14
CA ALA A 123 -5.81 -3.41 4.69
C ALA A 123 -6.04 -1.90 4.81
N PHE A 124 -6.59 -1.30 3.72
CA PHE A 124 -6.93 0.12 3.63
C PHE A 124 -5.73 1.06 3.87
N VAL A 125 -4.54 0.60 3.53
CA VAL A 125 -3.33 1.42 3.53
C VAL A 125 -3.21 2.15 2.20
N GLN A 126 -2.90 3.44 2.25
CA GLN A 126 -2.59 4.22 1.06
C GLN A 126 -1.16 4.76 1.13
N LEU A 127 -0.39 4.51 0.07
CA LEU A 127 0.97 5.03 -0.11
C LEU A 127 1.01 6.00 -1.29
N LYS A 128 1.84 7.05 -1.17
CA LYS A 128 2.04 8.03 -2.24
C LYS A 128 3.41 8.66 -2.15
N ASN A 129 4.19 8.61 -3.25
CA ASN A 129 5.49 9.29 -3.33
C ASN A 129 6.35 9.05 -2.08
N CYS A 130 6.54 7.77 -1.71
CA CYS A 130 7.25 7.39 -0.50
C CYS A 130 8.19 6.21 -0.73
N VAL A 131 9.18 6.11 0.15
CA VAL A 131 10.10 4.98 0.21
C VAL A 131 9.89 4.29 1.55
N LEU A 132 9.71 2.97 1.53
CA LEU A 132 9.67 2.13 2.72
C LEU A 132 10.87 1.19 2.72
N GLY A 133 11.67 1.24 3.76
CA GLY A 133 12.77 0.31 4.02
C GLY A 133 12.28 -1.11 4.29
N ALA A 134 13.19 -2.06 4.16
CA ALA A 134 12.87 -3.48 4.29
C ALA A 134 12.25 -3.84 5.64
N GLY A 135 11.29 -4.76 5.63
CA GLY A 135 10.64 -5.27 6.85
C GLY A 135 9.70 -4.28 7.55
N THR A 136 9.44 -3.12 6.98
CA THR A 136 8.49 -2.13 7.52
C THR A 136 7.07 -2.63 7.39
N LYS A 137 6.25 -2.40 8.44
CA LYS A 137 4.90 -2.95 8.56
C LYS A 137 3.87 -1.85 8.87
N MET A 138 2.76 -1.89 8.16
CA MET A 138 1.57 -1.07 8.38
C MET A 138 0.32 -1.91 8.08
N SER A 139 -0.29 -2.47 9.13
CA SER A 139 -1.33 -3.49 8.94
C SER A 139 -2.70 -2.93 8.58
N HIS A 140 -3.03 -1.69 9.00
CA HIS A 140 -4.40 -1.19 8.88
C HIS A 140 -4.47 0.33 8.74
N LEU A 141 -5.40 0.81 7.87
CA LEU A 141 -5.95 2.17 7.88
C LEU A 141 -4.90 3.28 8.04
N THR A 142 -3.83 3.22 7.26
CA THR A 142 -2.69 4.14 7.38
C THR A 142 -2.50 4.91 6.08
N TYR A 143 -2.19 6.20 6.17
CA TYR A 143 -1.76 6.99 5.02
C TYR A 143 -0.31 7.45 5.18
N VAL A 144 0.54 7.05 4.23
CA VAL A 144 1.93 7.51 4.15
C VAL A 144 2.16 8.18 2.80
N GLY A 145 2.30 9.49 2.84
CA GLY A 145 2.53 10.31 1.66
C GLY A 145 3.73 11.23 1.82
N ASP A 146 4.53 11.40 0.77
CA ASP A 146 5.72 12.22 0.73
C ASP A 146 6.65 11.94 1.93
N ALA A 147 7.10 10.67 2.07
CA ALA A 147 7.86 10.20 3.21
C ALA A 147 9.03 9.31 2.83
N ASP A 148 10.12 9.39 3.59
CA ASP A 148 11.23 8.44 3.60
C ASP A 148 11.19 7.66 4.90
N VAL A 149 10.92 6.37 4.81
CA VAL A 149 10.77 5.47 5.95
C VAL A 149 11.88 4.42 5.90
N GLY A 150 12.58 4.28 6.99
CA GLY A 150 13.64 3.31 7.21
C GLY A 150 13.15 1.87 7.28
N GLU A 151 14.04 1.00 7.71
CA GLU A 151 13.79 -0.43 7.84
C GLU A 151 13.09 -0.77 9.17
N ARG A 152 12.32 -1.86 9.18
CA ARG A 152 11.68 -2.45 10.39
C ARG A 152 10.82 -1.48 11.19
N VAL A 153 10.33 -0.43 10.55
CA VAL A 153 9.39 0.51 11.16
C VAL A 153 8.02 -0.15 11.31
N ASN A 154 7.38 0.04 12.47
CA ASN A 154 6.02 -0.42 12.67
C ASN A 154 5.05 0.75 12.80
N PHE A 155 4.06 0.81 11.91
CA PHE A 155 2.99 1.79 11.96
C PHE A 155 1.75 1.21 12.63
N GLY A 156 1.30 1.87 13.68
CA GLY A 156 0.00 1.60 14.29
C GLY A 156 -1.16 2.06 13.41
N CYS A 157 -2.30 1.42 13.57
CA CYS A 157 -3.54 1.74 12.86
C CYS A 157 -3.91 3.24 12.98
N GLY A 158 -4.35 3.84 11.88
CA GLY A 158 -4.78 5.24 11.85
C GLY A 158 -3.64 6.26 11.84
N THR A 159 -2.40 5.83 11.59
CA THR A 159 -1.27 6.76 11.42
C THR A 159 -1.37 7.53 10.11
N ILE A 160 -1.11 8.83 10.15
CA ILE A 160 -1.19 9.72 8.99
C ILE A 160 0.05 10.61 8.93
N THR A 161 0.67 10.71 7.75
CA THR A 161 1.58 11.81 7.41
C THR A 161 0.76 12.97 6.86
N SER A 162 0.64 14.07 7.62
CA SER A 162 -0.13 15.26 7.22
C SER A 162 0.70 16.12 6.27
N ASN A 163 1.03 15.57 5.10
CA ASN A 163 2.03 16.07 4.16
C ASN A 163 1.67 17.35 3.40
N TYR A 164 0.46 17.90 3.55
CA TYR A 164 0.00 19.10 2.85
C TYR A 164 -0.46 20.18 3.84
N ASP A 165 0.11 21.38 3.74
CA ASP A 165 -0.14 22.52 4.61
C ASP A 165 -1.20 23.51 4.06
N GLY A 166 -1.86 23.16 2.96
CA GLY A 166 -2.79 24.03 2.24
C GLY A 166 -2.15 24.72 1.03
N PHE A 167 -0.82 24.80 0.93
CA PHE A 167 -0.09 25.47 -0.14
C PHE A 167 0.92 24.55 -0.82
N LYS A 168 1.71 23.81 -0.05
CA LYS A 168 2.75 22.90 -0.55
C LYS A 168 2.81 21.60 0.26
N LYS A 169 3.54 20.64 -0.28
CA LYS A 169 3.80 19.35 0.38
C LYS A 169 5.15 19.38 1.08
N HIS A 170 5.20 18.74 2.22
CA HIS A 170 6.39 18.56 3.03
C HIS A 170 6.65 17.08 3.24
N ARG A 171 7.93 16.73 3.38
CA ARG A 171 8.37 15.36 3.54
C ARG A 171 8.58 15.00 5.00
N THR A 172 8.18 13.78 5.36
CA THR A 172 8.43 13.16 6.67
C THR A 172 9.60 12.21 6.54
N VAL A 173 10.54 12.22 7.47
CA VAL A 173 11.62 11.24 7.57
C VAL A 173 11.40 10.39 8.82
N ILE A 174 11.40 9.07 8.67
CA ILE A 174 11.32 8.12 9.78
C ILE A 174 12.49 7.17 9.64
N GLU A 175 13.40 7.17 10.60
CA GLU A 175 14.57 6.30 10.58
C GLU A 175 14.20 4.85 10.95
N ASP A 176 15.22 3.97 11.00
CA ASP A 176 15.01 2.54 11.24
C ASP A 176 14.49 2.24 12.65
N ASP A 177 13.85 1.08 12.79
CA ASP A 177 13.44 0.49 14.08
C ASP A 177 12.46 1.35 14.88
N VAL A 178 11.78 2.33 14.24
CA VAL A 178 10.81 3.21 14.90
C VAL A 178 9.48 2.48 15.12
N PHE A 179 8.89 2.69 16.29
CA PHE A 179 7.52 2.29 16.58
C PHE A 179 6.58 3.51 16.59
N VAL A 180 5.61 3.54 15.69
CA VAL A 180 4.59 4.58 15.61
C VAL A 180 3.28 4.03 16.19
N GLY A 181 2.84 4.58 17.31
CA GLY A 181 1.58 4.18 17.95
C GLY A 181 0.33 4.52 17.13
N CYS A 182 -0.77 3.83 17.40
CA CYS A 182 -2.04 4.05 16.69
C CYS A 182 -2.54 5.50 16.77
N ASN A 183 -3.24 5.96 15.72
CA ASN A 183 -3.80 7.32 15.63
C ASN A 183 -2.75 8.43 15.82
N THR A 184 -1.55 8.21 15.35
CA THR A 184 -0.48 9.22 15.32
C THR A 184 -0.62 10.10 14.09
N ASN A 185 -0.53 11.41 14.27
CA ASN A 185 -0.41 12.37 13.18
C ASN A 185 1.02 12.90 13.13
N LEU A 186 1.71 12.70 12.01
CA LEU A 186 3.03 13.27 11.73
C LEU A 186 2.82 14.54 10.89
N VAL A 187 3.19 15.68 11.42
CA VAL A 187 3.02 17.00 10.76
C VAL A 187 4.37 17.46 10.22
N PRO A 188 4.69 17.18 8.95
CA PRO A 188 5.98 17.51 8.39
C PRO A 188 6.17 19.04 8.13
N PRO A 189 7.43 19.52 8.01
CA PRO A 189 8.63 18.68 8.02
C PRO A 189 8.98 18.19 9.43
N VAL A 190 9.22 16.89 9.57
CA VAL A 190 9.60 16.25 10.83
C VAL A 190 10.45 15.02 10.59
N THR A 191 11.48 14.82 11.43
CA THR A 191 12.32 13.64 11.46
C THR A 191 12.06 12.87 12.76
N VAL A 192 11.81 11.55 12.60
CA VAL A 192 11.71 10.63 13.75
C VAL A 192 12.96 9.77 13.77
N GLY A 193 13.78 9.97 14.79
CA GLY A 193 15.08 9.32 14.94
C GLY A 193 14.96 7.81 15.20
N ARG A 194 16.02 7.08 14.88
CA ARG A 194 16.15 5.63 15.00
C ARG A 194 15.70 5.12 16.38
N GLY A 195 14.96 4.01 16.38
CA GLY A 195 14.54 3.35 17.62
C GLY A 195 13.52 4.15 18.45
N ALA A 196 13.09 5.32 17.99
CA ALA A 196 12.12 6.13 18.73
C ALA A 196 10.76 5.45 18.84
N TYR A 197 10.05 5.76 19.91
CA TYR A 197 8.72 5.23 20.20
C TYR A 197 7.71 6.39 20.28
N ILE A 198 6.71 6.41 19.43
CA ILE A 198 5.64 7.41 19.47
C ILE A 198 4.42 6.79 20.15
N ALA A 199 3.98 7.39 21.25
CA ALA A 199 2.79 6.92 21.96
C ALA A 199 1.52 7.11 21.14
N ALA A 200 0.59 6.19 21.25
CA ALA A 200 -0.70 6.26 20.54
C ALA A 200 -1.44 7.59 20.81
N GLY A 201 -2.09 8.12 19.78
CA GLY A 201 -2.83 9.39 19.84
C GLY A 201 -1.95 10.63 19.89
N THR A 202 -0.68 10.52 19.52
CA THR A 202 0.26 11.65 19.52
C THR A 202 0.18 12.43 18.21
N THR A 203 0.18 13.75 18.28
CA THR A 203 0.46 14.64 17.14
C THR A 203 1.90 15.13 17.24
N VAL A 204 2.74 14.69 16.31
CA VAL A 204 4.18 15.02 16.24
C VAL A 204 4.36 16.25 15.36
N THR A 205 4.88 17.33 15.95
CA THR A 205 5.09 18.63 15.26
C THR A 205 6.54 19.10 15.33
N LYS A 206 7.43 18.32 15.96
CA LYS A 206 8.85 18.59 16.11
C LYS A 206 9.61 17.29 15.93
N ASP A 207 10.89 17.39 15.57
CA ASP A 207 11.76 16.24 15.46
C ASP A 207 11.81 15.43 16.75
N VAL A 208 11.84 14.12 16.60
CA VAL A 208 11.93 13.16 17.70
C VAL A 208 13.35 12.60 17.73
N PRO A 209 14.09 12.79 18.85
CA PRO A 209 15.43 12.23 18.99
C PRO A 209 15.44 10.70 18.91
N PRO A 210 16.57 10.07 18.51
CA PRO A 210 16.72 8.63 18.58
C PRO A 210 16.41 8.07 19.97
N ASP A 211 15.84 6.87 20.02
CA ASP A 211 15.50 6.11 21.24
C ASP A 211 14.58 6.86 22.23
N ALA A 212 13.93 7.94 21.80
CA ALA A 212 13.05 8.72 22.65
C ALA A 212 11.62 8.18 22.65
N LEU A 213 10.92 8.33 23.79
CA LEU A 213 9.47 8.19 23.86
C LEU A 213 8.83 9.57 23.68
N THR A 214 8.03 9.73 22.62
CA THR A 214 7.25 10.96 22.38
C THR A 214 5.79 10.77 22.75
N VAL A 215 5.26 11.68 23.59
CA VAL A 215 3.87 11.71 24.03
C VAL A 215 3.30 13.09 23.78
N GLY A 216 2.42 13.24 22.79
CA GLY A 216 1.78 14.50 22.40
C GLY A 216 0.27 14.48 22.61
N ARG A 217 -0.19 14.04 23.79
CA ARG A 217 -1.61 14.00 24.19
C ARG A 217 -1.77 14.35 25.64
N VAL A 218 -2.96 14.85 26.02
CA VAL A 218 -3.30 15.14 27.42
C VAL A 218 -3.39 13.87 28.25
N ARG A 219 -3.15 13.98 29.55
CA ARG A 219 -3.34 12.86 30.48
C ARG A 219 -4.83 12.53 30.59
N GLN A 220 -5.13 11.25 30.70
CA GLN A 220 -6.50 10.76 30.91
C GLN A 220 -7.03 11.25 32.26
N GLU A 221 -8.28 11.73 32.27
CA GLU A 221 -9.06 12.05 33.47
C GLU A 221 -10.33 11.17 33.47
N ASN A 222 -10.56 10.46 34.56
CA ASN A 222 -11.77 9.64 34.72
C ASN A 222 -12.80 10.39 35.60
N LYS A 223 -13.99 10.62 35.04
CA LYS A 223 -15.12 11.24 35.78
C LYS A 223 -16.04 10.13 36.28
N GLU A 224 -15.78 9.64 37.50
CA GLU A 224 -16.53 8.52 38.07
C GLU A 224 -18.04 8.82 38.19
N GLY A 225 -18.85 7.83 37.92
CA GLY A 225 -20.31 7.90 37.98
C GLY A 225 -20.98 8.81 36.92
N TRP A 226 -20.21 9.47 36.02
CA TRP A 226 -20.76 10.39 35.03
C TRP A 226 -21.83 9.71 34.13
N ALA A 227 -21.53 8.53 33.59
CA ALA A 227 -22.45 7.82 32.71
C ALA A 227 -23.74 7.37 33.45
N ALA A 228 -23.64 6.97 34.71
CA ALA A 228 -24.81 6.61 35.53
C ALA A 228 -25.71 7.83 35.77
N ARG A 229 -25.13 8.97 36.17
CA ARG A 229 -25.89 10.24 36.32
C ARG A 229 -26.57 10.63 35.00
N ARG A 230 -25.87 10.52 33.87
CA ARG A 230 -26.41 10.87 32.54
C ARG A 230 -27.61 10.00 32.16
N ARG A 231 -27.54 8.67 32.39
CA ARG A 231 -28.66 7.76 32.14
C ARG A 231 -29.91 8.11 32.99
N LYS A 232 -29.72 8.42 34.27
CA LYS A 232 -30.86 8.81 35.15
C LYS A 232 -31.56 10.08 34.67
N MET A 233 -30.84 11.03 34.09
CA MET A 233 -31.45 12.27 33.55
C MET A 233 -32.30 12.05 32.29
N HIS A 234 -32.10 10.95 31.56
CA HIS A 234 -32.79 10.63 30.32
C HIS A 234 -33.80 9.48 30.47
N GLN A 235 -34.04 8.99 31.68
CA GLN A 235 -35.07 7.96 31.99
C GLN A 235 -36.45 8.57 32.39
N LYS A 236 -36.73 9.82 32.01
CA LYS A 236 -38.04 10.44 32.16
C LYS A 236 -38.93 10.19 30.95
#